data_d49ebd6bd4c470bc4961a4fb7ba4dc95
#
_entry.id   d49ebd6bd4c470bc4961a4fb7ba4dc95
#
_cell.length_a   1.000
_cell.length_b   1.000
_cell.length_c   1.000
_cell.angle_alpha   90.00
_cell.angle_beta   90.00
_cell.angle_gamma   90.00
#
_symmetry.space_group_name_H-M   'P 1'
#
loop_
_entity.id
_entity.type
_entity.pdbx_description
1 polymer ?
#
loop_
_entity_poly.entity_id
_entity_poly.type
_entity_poly.pdbx_seq_one_letter_code
_entity_poly.pdbx_strand_id
1 'polypeptide(L)'
;VTTKKTRDNWVKSVIAFPLGRSVRKIEPQRLGHRLFVEKALLASYFDGSLRDFTLPTVAPGTDLQQNVWGALCEISYGEARSYGELAATVGRPSAVRAVGRVNGLNALAIVVPCRRVVGADGKLVGYGGVWRKQKLLAVEGV
;
A
#
# COMPACT_ATOMS: atom_id res chain seq x y z
N VAL A 1 -6.67 -16.92 16.78
CA VAL A 1 -6.03 -17.72 15.71
C VAL A 1 -6.79 -17.53 14.43
N THR A 2 -6.22 -16.82 13.47
CA THR A 2 -6.85 -16.58 12.18
C THR A 2 -6.72 -17.86 11.34
N THR A 3 -7.83 -18.51 11.00
CA THR A 3 -7.79 -19.72 10.18
C THR A 3 -7.26 -19.42 8.77
N LYS A 4 -6.65 -20.42 8.11
CA LYS A 4 -6.12 -20.30 6.73
C LYS A 4 -7.17 -19.74 5.76
N LYS A 5 -8.44 -20.13 5.92
CA LYS A 5 -9.58 -19.66 5.11
C LYS A 5 -9.87 -18.16 5.29
N THR A 6 -9.70 -17.63 6.50
CA THR A 6 -9.90 -16.20 6.79
C THR A 6 -8.75 -15.37 6.20
N ARG A 7 -7.54 -15.91 6.21
CA ARG A 7 -6.34 -15.31 5.62
C ARG A 7 -6.46 -15.22 4.10
N ASP A 8 -6.92 -16.29 3.43
CA ASP A 8 -7.08 -16.34 1.97
C ASP A 8 -8.18 -15.39 1.48
N ASN A 9 -9.28 -15.26 2.20
CA ASN A 9 -10.34 -14.32 1.87
C ASN A 9 -9.91 -12.85 2.07
N TRP A 10 -9.09 -12.59 3.06
CA TRP A 10 -8.60 -11.26 3.33
C TRP A 10 -7.58 -10.80 2.27
N VAL A 11 -6.63 -11.66 1.90
CA VAL A 11 -5.68 -11.41 0.81
C VAL A 11 -6.42 -11.12 -0.49
N LYS A 12 -7.45 -11.90 -0.83
CA LYS A 12 -8.31 -11.64 -2.01
C LYS A 12 -9.00 -10.27 -1.94
N SER A 13 -9.45 -9.83 -0.77
CA SER A 13 -10.14 -8.54 -0.61
C SER A 13 -9.20 -7.34 -0.72
N VAL A 14 -7.92 -7.52 -0.40
CA VAL A 14 -6.89 -6.49 -0.56
C VAL A 14 -6.41 -6.38 -2.01
N ILE A 15 -6.30 -7.51 -2.70
CA ILE A 15 -5.88 -7.57 -4.11
C ILE A 15 -7.02 -7.12 -5.05
N ALA A 16 -8.28 -7.33 -4.66
CA ALA A 16 -9.46 -6.96 -5.44
C ALA A 16 -9.88 -5.49 -5.31
N PHE A 17 -8.99 -4.60 -4.91
CA PHE A 17 -9.26 -3.17 -5.02
C PHE A 17 -9.43 -2.84 -6.50
N PRO A 18 -10.50 -2.13 -6.91
CA PRO A 18 -10.77 -1.92 -8.32
C PRO A 18 -9.60 -1.15 -8.93
N LEU A 19 -8.78 -1.85 -9.67
CA LEU A 19 -7.85 -1.26 -10.61
C LEU A 19 -8.65 -0.37 -11.54
N GLY A 20 -8.52 0.94 -11.36
CA GLY A 20 -9.17 1.91 -12.23
C GLY A 20 -8.92 1.54 -13.69
N ARG A 21 -9.85 1.82 -14.55
CA ARG A 21 -10.10 1.42 -15.94
C ARG A 21 -8.93 1.36 -16.93
N SER A 22 -7.69 1.24 -16.53
CA SER A 22 -6.54 1.22 -17.45
C SER A 22 -5.52 0.13 -17.14
N VAL A 23 -5.98 -1.10 -17.01
CA VAL A 23 -5.08 -2.24 -17.19
C VAL A 23 -5.11 -2.60 -18.66
N ARG A 24 -4.07 -2.21 -19.43
CA ARG A 24 -3.86 -2.75 -20.77
C ARG A 24 -3.84 -4.27 -20.66
N LYS A 25 -4.55 -4.95 -21.57
CA LYS A 25 -4.61 -6.41 -21.67
C LYS A 25 -3.20 -6.99 -21.54
N ILE A 26 -2.93 -7.65 -20.43
CA ILE A 26 -1.71 -8.43 -20.26
C ILE A 26 -2.04 -9.82 -20.78
N GLU A 27 -1.20 -10.36 -21.65
CA GLU A 27 -1.32 -11.72 -22.22
C GLU A 27 -1.50 -12.74 -21.10
N PRO A 28 -2.50 -13.63 -21.16
CA PRO A 28 -2.85 -14.58 -20.09
C PRO A 28 -1.68 -15.47 -19.62
N GLN A 29 -0.76 -15.81 -20.51
CA GLN A 29 0.40 -16.64 -20.20
C GLN A 29 1.44 -15.92 -19.33
N ARG A 30 1.60 -14.60 -19.49
CA ARG A 30 2.45 -13.77 -18.63
C ARG A 30 1.78 -13.47 -17.29
N LEU A 31 0.45 -13.42 -17.27
CA LEU A 31 -0.33 -13.16 -16.08
C LEU A 31 -0.19 -14.27 -15.04
N GLY A 32 -0.20 -15.55 -15.47
CA GLY A 32 -0.10 -16.70 -14.57
C GLY A 32 1.18 -16.74 -13.76
N HIS A 33 2.33 -16.54 -14.40
CA HIS A 33 3.63 -16.53 -13.72
C HIS A 33 3.78 -15.32 -12.79
N ARG A 34 3.33 -14.16 -13.24
CA ARG A 34 3.40 -12.92 -12.46
C ARG A 34 2.53 -12.97 -11.21
N LEU A 35 1.29 -13.47 -11.31
CA LEU A 35 0.39 -13.69 -10.18
C LEU A 35 0.95 -14.69 -9.17
N PHE A 36 1.68 -15.70 -9.62
CA PHE A 36 2.31 -16.67 -8.72
C PHE A 36 3.41 -16.03 -7.89
N VAL A 37 4.29 -15.24 -8.50
CA VAL A 37 5.36 -14.51 -7.80
C VAL A 37 4.77 -13.49 -6.82
N GLU A 38 3.76 -12.74 -7.24
CA GLU A 38 3.08 -11.77 -6.38
C GLU A 38 2.43 -12.42 -5.17
N LYS A 39 1.78 -13.57 -5.35
CA LYS A 39 1.20 -14.34 -4.23
C LYS A 39 2.25 -14.84 -3.25
N ALA A 40 3.39 -15.33 -3.75
CA ALA A 40 4.48 -15.80 -2.91
C ALA A 40 5.09 -14.65 -2.09
N LEU A 41 5.30 -13.48 -2.70
CA LEU A 41 5.81 -12.28 -2.02
C LEU A 41 4.82 -11.76 -0.96
N LEU A 42 3.53 -11.75 -1.26
CA LEU A 42 2.51 -11.36 -0.28
C LEU A 42 2.43 -12.35 0.89
N ALA A 43 2.53 -13.65 0.63
CA ALA A 43 2.59 -14.65 1.69
C ALA A 43 3.79 -14.43 2.60
N SER A 44 4.97 -14.15 2.04
CA SER A 44 6.19 -13.83 2.78
C SER A 44 6.09 -12.51 3.56
N TYR A 45 5.37 -11.52 3.04
CA TYR A 45 5.07 -10.30 3.79
C TYR A 45 4.18 -10.60 5.01
N PHE A 46 3.15 -11.40 4.85
CA PHE A 46 2.22 -11.73 5.94
C PHE A 46 2.77 -12.68 7.00
N ASP A 47 3.77 -13.48 6.66
CA ASP A 47 4.47 -14.32 7.65
C ASP A 47 5.64 -13.58 8.33
N GLY A 48 5.94 -12.34 7.90
CA GLY A 48 6.98 -11.48 8.46
C GLY A 48 8.38 -11.73 7.90
N SER A 49 8.54 -12.62 6.92
CA SER A 49 9.84 -12.92 6.31
C SER A 49 10.27 -11.91 5.23
N LEU A 50 9.30 -11.21 4.61
CA LEU A 50 9.56 -10.15 3.63
C LEU A 50 9.17 -8.79 4.22
N ARG A 51 10.11 -7.86 4.26
CA ARG A 51 9.89 -6.50 4.75
C ARG A 51 9.71 -5.48 3.64
N ASP A 52 10.44 -5.63 2.54
CA ASP A 52 10.46 -4.70 1.43
C ASP A 52 10.18 -5.40 0.11
N PHE A 53 9.41 -4.74 -0.75
CA PHE A 53 9.11 -5.23 -2.09
C PHE A 53 10.05 -4.57 -3.10
N THR A 54 10.86 -5.36 -3.78
CA THR A 54 11.77 -4.90 -4.84
C THR A 54 11.19 -5.09 -6.24
N LEU A 55 9.87 -5.01 -6.37
CA LEU A 55 9.19 -5.14 -7.65
C LEU A 55 9.26 -3.84 -8.44
N PRO A 56 9.53 -3.90 -9.76
CA PRO A 56 9.37 -2.74 -10.63
C PRO A 56 7.89 -2.37 -10.67
N THR A 57 7.55 -1.24 -10.06
CA THR A 57 6.19 -0.74 -10.02
C THR A 57 6.03 0.40 -11.00
N VAL A 58 5.05 0.31 -11.89
CA VAL A 58 4.62 1.40 -12.76
C VAL A 58 3.17 1.70 -12.43
N ALA A 59 2.95 2.80 -11.74
CA ALA A 59 1.62 3.35 -11.53
C ALA A 59 1.53 4.69 -12.29
N PRO A 60 0.69 4.78 -13.34
CA PRO A 60 0.50 6.04 -14.03
C PRO A 60 -0.22 7.03 -13.10
N GLY A 61 0.22 8.28 -13.11
CA GLY A 61 -0.37 9.32 -12.27
C GLY A 61 0.21 10.70 -12.56
N THR A 62 -0.36 11.71 -11.93
CA THR A 62 0.15 13.09 -11.97
C THR A 62 1.49 13.20 -11.25
N ASP A 63 2.21 14.30 -11.45
CA ASP A 63 3.49 14.56 -10.76
C ASP A 63 3.33 14.50 -9.23
N LEU A 64 2.24 15.06 -8.69
CA LEU A 64 1.94 14.97 -7.27
C LEU A 64 1.73 13.53 -6.81
N GLN A 65 0.99 12.73 -7.57
CA GLN A 65 0.77 11.32 -7.27
C GLN A 65 2.09 10.54 -7.28
N GLN A 66 2.92 10.73 -8.29
CA GLN A 66 4.24 10.08 -8.39
C GLN A 66 5.15 10.47 -7.22
N ASN A 67 5.18 11.74 -6.85
CA ASN A 67 5.98 12.23 -5.74
C ASN A 67 5.50 11.65 -4.39
N VAL A 68 4.21 11.61 -4.16
CA VAL A 68 3.63 11.05 -2.94
C VAL A 68 3.90 9.55 -2.85
N TRP A 69 3.64 8.80 -3.91
CA TRP A 69 3.88 7.34 -3.93
C TRP A 69 5.37 7.01 -3.79
N GLY A 70 6.26 7.79 -4.39
CA GLY A 70 7.71 7.68 -4.18
C GLY A 70 8.09 7.91 -2.72
N ALA A 71 7.60 8.97 -2.11
CA ALA A 71 7.85 9.27 -0.69
C ALA A 71 7.30 8.19 0.26
N LEU A 72 6.17 7.55 -0.09
CA LEU A 72 5.66 6.42 0.68
C LEU A 72 6.63 5.24 0.70
N CYS A 73 7.26 4.94 -0.43
CA CYS A 73 8.24 3.85 -0.52
C CYS A 73 9.50 4.08 0.32
N GLU A 74 9.78 5.32 0.73
CA GLU A 74 10.89 5.66 1.61
C GLU A 74 10.58 5.47 3.10
N ILE A 75 9.33 5.24 3.47
CA ILE A 75 8.95 4.94 4.85
C ILE A 75 9.32 3.48 5.17
N SER A 76 10.22 3.28 6.11
CA SER A 76 10.73 1.96 6.45
C SER A 76 9.66 1.05 7.07
N TYR A 77 9.86 -0.24 6.94
CA TYR A 77 9.07 -1.26 7.64
C TYR A 77 9.12 -1.05 9.15
N GLY A 78 7.98 -1.09 9.81
CA GLY A 78 7.86 -0.84 11.25
C GLY A 78 7.85 0.63 11.63
N GLU A 79 7.85 1.55 10.67
CA GLU A 79 7.73 2.99 10.91
C GLU A 79 6.37 3.54 10.43
N ALA A 80 5.94 4.63 11.05
CA ALA A 80 4.79 5.40 10.61
C ALA A 80 5.15 6.88 10.50
N ARG A 81 4.50 7.57 9.58
CA ARG A 81 4.60 9.03 9.38
C ARG A 81 3.21 9.66 9.40
N SER A 82 3.13 10.88 9.85
CA SER A 82 1.88 11.63 9.74
C SER A 82 1.66 12.15 8.32
N TYR A 83 0.41 12.44 7.97
CA TYR A 83 0.09 13.09 6.70
C TYR A 83 0.78 14.45 6.55
N GLY A 84 1.00 15.17 7.65
CA GLY A 84 1.76 16.43 7.66
C GLY A 84 3.23 16.24 7.30
N GLU A 85 3.89 15.24 7.89
CA GLU A 85 5.28 14.87 7.55
C GLU A 85 5.41 14.43 6.09
N LEU A 86 4.47 13.63 5.60
CA LEU A 86 4.46 13.24 4.19
C LEU A 86 4.29 14.45 3.27
N ALA A 87 3.39 15.37 3.59
CA ALA A 87 3.19 16.61 2.83
C ALA A 87 4.45 17.48 2.81
N ALA A 88 5.14 17.60 3.93
CA ALA A 88 6.42 18.31 4.00
C ALA A 88 7.51 17.64 3.15
N THR A 89 7.60 16.31 3.19
CA THR A 89 8.55 15.53 2.40
C THR A 89 8.41 15.76 0.90
N VAL A 90 7.17 15.86 0.41
CA VAL A 90 6.92 16.15 -1.02
C VAL A 90 6.94 17.64 -1.37
N GLY A 91 7.38 18.51 -0.45
CA GLY A 91 7.51 19.94 -0.67
C GLY A 91 6.17 20.69 -0.71
N ARG A 92 5.12 20.13 -0.12
CA ARG A 92 3.77 20.70 -0.09
C ARG A 92 3.17 20.70 1.33
N PRO A 93 3.81 21.35 2.30
CA PRO A 93 3.39 21.27 3.72
C PRO A 93 1.98 21.81 3.98
N SER A 94 1.48 22.72 3.15
CA SER A 94 0.12 23.25 3.24
C SER A 94 -0.96 22.38 2.57
N ALA A 95 -0.56 21.37 1.80
CA ALA A 95 -1.45 20.53 0.99
C ALA A 95 -1.75 19.16 1.63
N VAL A 96 -1.84 19.08 2.95
CA VAL A 96 -2.03 17.83 3.69
C VAL A 96 -3.25 17.04 3.24
N ARG A 97 -4.37 17.71 2.95
CA ARG A 97 -5.59 17.05 2.44
C ARG A 97 -5.41 16.47 1.06
N ALA A 98 -4.74 17.17 0.14
CA ALA A 98 -4.45 16.69 -1.20
C ALA A 98 -3.52 15.47 -1.16
N VAL A 99 -2.49 15.52 -0.33
CA VAL A 99 -1.56 14.42 -0.09
C VAL A 99 -2.28 13.20 0.49
N GLY A 100 -3.16 13.40 1.47
CA GLY A 100 -3.99 12.34 2.05
C GLY A 100 -4.91 11.69 1.02
N ARG A 101 -5.50 12.50 0.12
CA ARG A 101 -6.32 11.98 -0.98
C ARG A 101 -5.49 11.13 -1.95
N VAL A 102 -4.30 11.58 -2.31
CA VAL A 102 -3.38 10.82 -3.18
C VAL A 102 -2.93 9.54 -2.51
N ASN A 103 -2.64 9.56 -1.21
CA ASN A 103 -2.36 8.36 -0.43
C ASN A 103 -3.49 7.33 -0.55
N GLY A 104 -4.74 7.76 -0.50
CA GLY A 104 -5.92 6.91 -0.67
C GLY A 104 -6.14 6.39 -2.10
N LEU A 105 -5.56 7.03 -3.10
CA LEU A 105 -5.63 6.63 -4.52
C LEU A 105 -4.55 5.60 -4.92
N ASN A 106 -3.73 5.15 -3.99
CA ASN A 106 -2.71 4.15 -4.25
C ASN A 106 -3.32 2.84 -4.76
N ALA A 107 -3.02 2.48 -6.01
CA ALA A 107 -3.50 1.27 -6.65
C ALA A 107 -2.71 0.00 -6.27
N LEU A 108 -1.55 0.16 -5.64
CA LEU A 108 -0.62 -0.92 -5.28
C LEU A 108 -0.51 -1.06 -3.74
N ALA A 109 -1.65 -1.18 -3.10
CA ALA A 109 -1.81 -1.22 -1.66
C ALA A 109 -0.85 -2.13 -0.97
N ILE A 110 -0.12 -2.48 -0.39
CA ILE A 110 0.88 -3.34 0.24
C ILE A 110 2.28 -3.08 -0.35
N VAL A 111 2.43 -3.13 -1.66
CA VAL A 111 3.71 -2.88 -2.33
C VAL A 111 4.14 -1.43 -2.11
N VAL A 112 3.25 -0.47 -2.34
CA VAL A 112 3.44 0.94 -1.94
C VAL A 112 2.77 1.14 -0.58
N PRO A 113 3.53 1.44 0.49
CA PRO A 113 3.07 1.29 1.87
C PRO A 113 2.22 2.46 2.37
N CYS A 114 1.11 2.77 1.71
CA CYS A 114 0.19 3.83 2.13
C CYS A 114 -0.41 3.61 3.54
N ARG A 115 -0.33 2.41 4.08
CA ARG A 115 -0.71 2.09 5.46
C ARG A 115 0.18 2.76 6.51
N ARG A 116 1.43 3.07 6.19
CA ARG A 116 2.41 3.68 7.11
C ARG A 116 2.18 5.19 7.33
N VAL A 117 1.07 5.74 6.83
CA VAL A 117 0.71 7.14 7.04
C VAL A 117 -0.51 7.24 7.96
N VAL A 118 -0.37 7.98 9.04
CA VAL A 118 -1.36 8.10 10.11
C VAL A 118 -1.75 9.56 10.34
N GLY A 119 -2.81 9.81 11.10
CA GLY A 119 -3.17 11.16 11.54
C GLY A 119 -2.11 11.77 12.45
N ALA A 120 -2.11 13.10 12.61
CA ALA A 120 -1.15 13.82 13.44
C ALA A 120 -1.19 13.40 14.93
N ASP A 121 -2.33 12.89 15.37
CA ASP A 121 -2.56 12.35 16.71
C ASP A 121 -2.30 10.83 16.81
N GLY A 122 -1.71 10.23 15.78
CA GLY A 122 -1.48 8.80 15.67
C GLY A 122 -2.72 7.98 15.30
N LYS A 123 -3.88 8.62 15.12
CA LYS A 123 -5.10 7.91 14.75
C LYS A 123 -5.03 7.33 13.35
N LEU A 124 -5.60 6.14 13.23
CA LEU A 124 -5.73 5.47 11.94
C LEU A 124 -6.91 6.09 11.17
N VAL A 125 -6.64 6.67 10.03
CA VAL A 125 -7.64 7.27 9.14
C VAL A 125 -7.39 6.84 7.69
N GLY A 126 -8.43 6.84 6.87
CA GLY A 126 -8.33 6.47 5.46
C GLY A 126 -8.21 4.96 5.20
N TYR A 127 -7.68 4.60 4.05
CA TYR A 127 -7.35 3.22 3.64
C TYR A 127 -8.53 2.29 3.34
N GLY A 128 -9.65 2.77 2.84
CA GLY A 128 -10.76 1.88 2.48
C GLY A 128 -11.27 0.98 3.64
N GLY A 129 -10.92 1.34 4.87
CA GLY A 129 -11.26 0.65 6.10
C GLY A 129 -10.11 0.64 7.11
N VAL A 130 -10.31 1.29 8.23
CA VAL A 130 -9.33 1.43 9.33
C VAL A 130 -8.82 0.06 9.83
N TRP A 131 -9.68 -0.95 9.86
CA TRP A 131 -9.32 -2.29 10.32
C TRP A 131 -8.24 -2.97 9.45
N ARG A 132 -8.24 -2.73 8.13
CA ARG A 132 -7.21 -3.27 7.23
C ARG A 132 -5.86 -2.63 7.52
N LYS A 133 -5.85 -1.32 7.68
CA LYS A 133 -4.66 -0.56 8.03
C LYS A 133 -4.07 -1.02 9.36
N GLN A 134 -4.92 -1.18 10.36
CA GLN A 134 -4.54 -1.68 11.68
C GLN A 134 -3.89 -3.06 11.60
N LYS A 135 -4.47 -3.99 10.84
CA LYS A 135 -3.90 -5.32 10.65
C LYS A 135 -2.55 -5.31 9.95
N LEU A 136 -2.39 -4.48 8.92
CA LEU A 136 -1.12 -4.36 8.20
C LEU A 136 -0.03 -3.76 9.08
N LEU A 137 -0.33 -2.72 9.85
CA LEU A 137 0.59 -2.13 10.79
C LEU A 137 0.96 -3.13 11.91
N ALA A 138 0.01 -3.91 12.40
CA ALA A 138 0.28 -4.95 13.39
C ALA A 138 1.23 -6.04 12.87
N VAL A 139 1.15 -6.40 11.58
CA VAL A 139 2.13 -7.30 10.94
C VAL A 139 3.54 -6.70 11.00
N GLU A 140 3.65 -5.39 10.88
CA GLU A 140 4.92 -4.66 10.91
C GLU A 140 5.40 -4.32 12.34
N GLY A 141 4.62 -4.61 13.36
CA GLY A 141 4.95 -4.33 14.76
C GLY A 141 4.74 -2.88 15.19
N VAL A 142 3.85 -2.16 14.49
CA VAL A 142 3.48 -0.75 14.78
C VAL A 142 2.15 -0.67 15.52
#